data_d46fca2b4e03cd2f69bc631589528d4e
#
_entry.id   d46fca2b4e03cd2f69bc631589528d4e
#
_cell.length_a   1.000
_cell.length_b   1.000
_cell.length_c   1.000
_cell.angle_alpha   90.00
_cell.angle_beta   90.00
_cell.angle_gamma   90.00
#
_symmetry.space_group_name_H-M   'P 1'
#
loop_
_entity.id
_entity.type
_entity.pdbx_description
1 polymer ?
#
loop_
_entity_poly.entity_id
_entity_poly.type
_entity_poly.pdbx_seq_one_letter_code
_entity_poly.pdbx_strand_id
1 'polypeptide(L)'
;MKQYKAVFIDWDDTIGDFIGAAKQALHEMYDKYHLSDYFASHEEFVALYKPHNIELWDKYGKDLVTKEYLSFDRFFYPLMHGSKVKCEKGKVKGENLCVLAEQLSEDFLNMTTAHFSLLEGAEELVRYLAKKYPLTVVTNGFVEVQYEK
;
A
#
# COMPACT_ATOMS: atom_id res chain seq x y z
N MET A 1 3.81 29.00 -28.24
CA MET A 1 3.43 28.11 -27.11
C MET A 1 3.61 26.68 -27.53
N LYS A 2 4.18 25.81 -26.67
CA LYS A 2 4.22 24.37 -26.96
C LYS A 2 2.78 23.83 -26.97
N GLN A 3 2.40 23.14 -28.03
CA GLN A 3 1.09 22.53 -28.17
C GLN A 3 1.20 21.05 -27.80
N TYR A 4 0.54 20.63 -26.72
CA TYR A 4 0.48 19.23 -26.30
C TYR A 4 -0.65 18.52 -27.05
N LYS A 5 -0.45 17.24 -27.36
CA LYS A 5 -1.44 16.41 -28.08
C LYS A 5 -2.27 15.53 -27.13
N ALA A 6 -1.74 15.19 -25.97
CA ALA A 6 -2.37 14.38 -24.94
C ALA A 6 -1.71 14.67 -23.59
N VAL A 7 -2.36 14.28 -22.51
CA VAL A 7 -1.84 14.37 -21.15
C VAL A 7 -1.92 12.97 -20.51
N PHE A 8 -0.82 12.53 -19.94
CA PHE A 8 -0.74 11.34 -19.09
C PHE A 8 -0.70 11.81 -17.64
N ILE A 9 -1.53 11.23 -16.80
CA ILE A 9 -1.65 11.61 -15.39
C ILE A 9 -1.44 10.35 -14.55
N ASP A 10 -0.55 10.44 -13.58
CA ASP A 10 -0.40 9.42 -12.56
C ASP A 10 -1.60 9.46 -11.58
N TRP A 11 -1.88 8.32 -10.93
CA TRP A 11 -3.08 8.16 -10.11
C TRP A 11 -2.78 8.36 -8.63
N ASP A 12 -1.98 7.47 -8.04
CA ASP A 12 -1.71 7.48 -6.60
C ASP A 12 -0.82 8.67 -6.20
N ASP A 13 -1.22 9.43 -5.20
CA ASP A 13 -0.54 10.63 -4.68
C ASP A 13 -0.35 11.77 -5.72
N THR A 14 -1.08 11.67 -6.83
CA THR A 14 -1.17 12.73 -7.86
C THR A 14 -2.62 13.21 -8.05
N ILE A 15 -3.56 12.28 -8.20
CA ILE A 15 -5.00 12.54 -8.25
C ILE A 15 -5.68 12.07 -6.97
N GLY A 16 -5.34 10.89 -6.48
CA GLY A 16 -5.87 10.30 -5.26
C GLY A 16 -4.88 10.31 -4.11
N ASP A 17 -5.37 10.52 -2.89
CA ASP A 17 -4.60 10.47 -1.64
C ASP A 17 -4.41 9.02 -1.19
N PHE A 18 -3.48 8.31 -1.84
CA PHE A 18 -3.13 6.96 -1.43
C PHE A 18 -2.35 6.93 -0.10
N ILE A 19 -1.47 7.89 0.13
CA ILE A 19 -0.68 7.98 1.38
C ILE A 19 -1.62 8.16 2.57
N GLY A 20 -2.61 9.04 2.48
CA GLY A 20 -3.61 9.22 3.54
C GLY A 20 -4.43 7.96 3.78
N ALA A 21 -4.94 7.34 2.71
CA ALA A 21 -5.70 6.09 2.79
C ALA A 21 -4.88 4.95 3.41
N ALA A 22 -3.62 4.77 2.97
CA ALA A 22 -2.73 3.74 3.50
C ALA A 22 -2.39 3.97 4.98
N LYS A 23 -2.17 5.24 5.38
CA LYS A 23 -1.92 5.58 6.79
C LYS A 23 -3.10 5.22 7.68
N GLN A 24 -4.32 5.52 7.23
CA GLN A 24 -5.54 5.18 7.96
C GLN A 24 -5.75 3.67 8.03
N ALA A 25 -5.60 2.97 6.91
CA ALA A 25 -5.70 1.51 6.87
C ALA A 25 -4.71 0.82 7.83
N LEU A 26 -3.43 1.23 7.82
CA LEU A 26 -2.42 0.66 8.73
C LEU A 26 -2.75 0.92 10.21
N HIS A 27 -3.36 2.06 10.52
CA HIS A 27 -3.78 2.37 11.89
C HIS A 27 -4.93 1.47 12.33
N GLU A 28 -5.97 1.34 11.52
CA GLU A 28 -7.12 0.47 11.80
C GLU A 28 -6.72 -1.01 11.88
N MET A 29 -5.82 -1.45 11.01
CA MET A 29 -5.29 -2.81 11.04
C MET A 29 -4.50 -3.10 12.32
N TYR A 30 -3.75 -2.12 12.83
CA TYR A 30 -3.00 -2.27 14.08
C TYR A 30 -3.93 -2.63 15.25
N ASP A 31 -5.08 -1.98 15.34
CA ASP A 31 -6.07 -2.26 16.38
C ASP A 31 -6.87 -3.53 16.08
N LYS A 32 -7.36 -3.69 14.85
CA LYS A 32 -8.19 -4.83 14.43
C LYS A 32 -7.51 -6.18 14.64
N TYR A 33 -6.23 -6.25 14.32
CA TYR A 33 -5.44 -7.50 14.37
C TYR A 33 -4.62 -7.64 15.65
N HIS A 34 -4.84 -6.77 16.64
CA HIS A 34 -4.10 -6.76 17.90
C HIS A 34 -2.57 -6.78 17.70
N LEU A 35 -2.09 -5.96 16.72
CA LEU A 35 -0.66 -5.94 16.39
C LEU A 35 0.22 -5.48 17.55
N SER A 36 -0.37 -4.91 18.59
CA SER A 36 0.29 -4.65 19.88
C SER A 36 0.88 -5.91 20.55
N ASP A 37 0.48 -7.12 20.13
CA ASP A 37 1.06 -8.37 20.62
C ASP A 37 2.44 -8.65 19.97
N TYR A 38 2.71 -8.05 18.83
CA TYR A 38 3.93 -8.23 18.04
C TYR A 38 4.88 -7.03 18.10
N PHE A 39 4.34 -5.83 18.24
CA PHE A 39 5.09 -4.56 18.20
C PHE A 39 4.91 -3.78 19.50
N ALA A 40 5.92 -2.99 19.89
CA ALA A 40 5.83 -2.12 21.05
C ALA A 40 4.83 -0.97 20.83
N SER A 41 4.72 -0.48 19.58
CA SER A 41 3.78 0.57 19.19
C SER A 41 3.41 0.49 17.72
N HIS A 42 2.37 1.25 17.31
CA HIS A 42 2.01 1.44 15.91
C HIS A 42 3.16 2.05 15.09
N GLU A 43 3.92 2.99 15.68
CA GLU A 43 5.07 3.62 15.01
C GLU A 43 6.16 2.59 14.69
N GLU A 44 6.40 1.60 15.57
CA GLU A 44 7.34 0.51 15.30
C GLU A 44 6.87 -0.32 14.12
N PHE A 45 5.59 -0.70 14.09
CA PHE A 45 5.03 -1.45 12.96
C PHE A 45 5.24 -0.70 11.64
N VAL A 46 4.87 0.58 11.59
CA VAL A 46 5.01 1.42 10.40
C VAL A 46 6.48 1.62 10.01
N ALA A 47 7.38 1.76 11.00
CA ALA A 47 8.81 1.90 10.76
C ALA A 47 9.45 0.66 10.12
N LEU A 48 8.93 -0.53 10.41
CA LEU A 48 9.35 -1.77 9.76
C LEU A 48 8.66 -1.96 8.39
N TYR A 49 7.36 -1.68 8.32
CA TYR A 49 6.56 -1.84 7.11
C TYR A 49 7.00 -0.92 5.97
N LYS A 50 7.10 0.38 6.22
CA LYS A 50 7.24 1.41 5.18
C LYS A 50 8.51 1.24 4.32
N PRO A 51 9.72 1.13 4.88
CA PRO A 51 10.93 0.97 4.07
C PRO A 51 10.95 -0.35 3.32
N HIS A 52 10.46 -1.44 3.93
CA HIS A 52 10.39 -2.74 3.28
C HIS A 52 9.41 -2.76 2.12
N ASN A 53 8.23 -2.15 2.29
CA ASN A 53 7.25 -2.00 1.21
C ASN A 53 7.81 -1.20 0.02
N ILE A 54 8.57 -0.12 0.27
CA ILE A 54 9.23 0.66 -0.78
C ILE A 54 10.24 -0.21 -1.56
N GLU A 55 11.05 -0.99 -0.85
CA GLU A 55 12.01 -1.91 -1.46
C GLU A 55 11.33 -2.98 -2.32
N LEU A 56 10.21 -3.54 -1.84
CA LEU A 56 9.43 -4.53 -2.58
C LEU A 56 8.83 -3.96 -3.86
N TRP A 57 8.31 -2.75 -3.83
CA TRP A 57 7.81 -2.07 -5.02
C TRP A 57 8.91 -1.77 -6.04
N ASP A 58 10.12 -1.39 -5.60
CA ASP A 58 11.28 -1.23 -6.49
C ASP A 58 11.68 -2.56 -7.14
N LYS A 59 11.68 -3.65 -6.37
CA LYS A 59 11.95 -5.00 -6.90
C LYS A 59 10.85 -5.47 -7.87
N TYR A 60 9.59 -5.21 -7.54
CA TYR A 60 8.46 -5.57 -8.41
C TYR A 60 8.51 -4.82 -9.75
N GLY A 61 8.80 -3.52 -9.73
CA GLY A 61 8.98 -2.73 -10.96
C GLY A 61 10.18 -3.15 -11.83
N LYS A 62 11.08 -3.98 -11.28
CA LYS A 62 12.23 -4.58 -11.99
C LYS A 62 12.02 -6.08 -12.31
N ASP A 63 10.81 -6.60 -12.16
CA ASP A 63 10.47 -8.02 -12.34
C ASP A 63 11.31 -9.00 -11.48
N LEU A 64 11.84 -8.53 -10.33
CA LEU A 64 12.65 -9.35 -9.42
C LEU A 64 11.80 -10.12 -8.40
N VAL A 65 10.57 -9.71 -8.18
CA VAL A 65 9.59 -10.38 -7.30
C VAL A 65 8.23 -10.40 -7.96
N THR A 66 7.39 -11.38 -7.62
CA THR A 66 6.01 -11.44 -8.10
C THR A 66 5.09 -10.55 -7.25
N LYS A 67 3.88 -10.28 -7.77
CA LYS A 67 2.83 -9.58 -7.05
C LYS A 67 2.46 -10.29 -5.75
N GLU A 68 2.32 -11.61 -5.79
CA GLU A 68 1.97 -12.45 -4.64
C GLU A 68 3.03 -12.33 -3.55
N TYR A 69 4.32 -12.39 -3.94
CA TYR A 69 5.42 -12.22 -3.01
C TYR A 69 5.40 -10.81 -2.38
N LEU A 70 5.28 -9.77 -3.17
CA LEU A 70 5.17 -8.40 -2.66
C LEU A 70 4.00 -8.26 -1.68
N SER A 71 2.82 -8.74 -2.07
CA SER A 71 1.60 -8.63 -1.27
C SER A 71 1.73 -9.33 0.09
N PHE A 72 2.36 -10.48 0.11
CA PHE A 72 2.61 -11.25 1.32
C PHE A 72 3.74 -10.66 2.18
N ASP A 73 4.92 -10.47 1.58
CA ASP A 73 6.15 -10.20 2.32
C ASP A 73 6.17 -8.78 2.93
N ARG A 74 5.44 -7.81 2.36
CA ARG A 74 5.31 -6.47 2.95
C ARG A 74 4.72 -6.47 4.37
N PHE A 75 3.95 -7.51 4.74
CA PHE A 75 3.43 -7.71 6.09
C PHE A 75 4.15 -8.81 6.85
N PHE A 76 4.60 -9.86 6.17
CA PHE A 76 5.30 -10.96 6.81
C PHE A 76 6.64 -10.51 7.42
N TYR A 77 7.41 -9.73 6.69
CA TYR A 77 8.69 -9.19 7.19
C TYR A 77 8.53 -8.37 8.48
N PRO A 78 7.65 -7.36 8.58
CA PRO A 78 7.43 -6.65 9.84
C PRO A 78 7.01 -7.58 10.97
N LEU A 79 6.09 -8.53 10.72
CA LEU A 79 5.64 -9.49 11.74
C LEU A 79 6.78 -10.35 12.27
N MET A 80 7.74 -10.72 11.43
CA MET A 80 8.91 -11.50 11.86
C MET A 80 9.93 -10.68 12.66
N HIS A 81 9.93 -9.35 12.50
CA HIS A 81 10.93 -8.44 13.09
C HIS A 81 10.38 -7.53 14.20
N GLY A 82 9.11 -7.68 14.56
CA GLY A 82 8.51 -6.94 15.67
C GLY A 82 9.22 -7.24 17.00
N SER A 83 9.43 -6.20 17.82
CA SER A 83 10.24 -6.30 19.05
C SER A 83 9.68 -7.26 20.11
N LYS A 84 8.38 -7.57 20.04
CA LYS A 84 7.71 -8.49 20.95
C LYS A 84 7.68 -9.94 20.44
N VAL A 85 8.12 -10.19 19.21
CA VAL A 85 8.18 -11.53 18.63
C VAL A 85 9.33 -12.30 19.29
N LYS A 86 9.00 -13.16 20.24
CA LYS A 86 9.99 -14.01 20.90
C LYS A 86 10.27 -15.23 20.03
N CYS A 87 11.50 -15.35 19.55
CA CYS A 87 12.04 -16.61 19.07
C CYS A 87 12.28 -17.55 20.28
N GLU A 88 11.25 -18.25 20.76
CA GLU A 88 11.48 -19.33 21.70
C GLU A 88 12.05 -20.52 20.92
N LYS A 89 13.37 -20.78 21.14
CA LYS A 89 14.11 -22.01 20.76
C LYS A 89 13.54 -22.76 19.55
N GLY A 90 13.65 -22.19 18.35
CA GLY A 90 13.42 -22.89 17.10
C GLY A 90 11.95 -23.17 16.72
N LYS A 91 10.97 -22.72 17.49
CA LYS A 91 9.56 -22.71 17.13
C LYS A 91 9.04 -21.29 17.09
N VAL A 92 9.36 -20.58 15.99
CA VAL A 92 8.52 -19.46 15.57
C VAL A 92 7.14 -20.08 15.32
N LYS A 93 6.05 -19.47 15.83
CA LYS A 93 4.67 -19.79 15.42
C LYS A 93 4.45 -19.37 13.95
N GLY A 94 5.33 -19.88 13.05
CA GLY A 94 5.44 -19.43 11.66
C GLY A 94 4.14 -19.59 10.89
N GLU A 95 3.41 -20.68 11.09
CA GLU A 95 2.13 -20.90 10.40
C GLU A 95 1.11 -19.83 10.74
N ASN A 96 1.00 -19.40 12.00
CA ASN A 96 0.08 -18.33 12.40
C ASN A 96 0.49 -16.96 11.82
N LEU A 97 1.80 -16.68 11.69
CA LEU A 97 2.27 -15.41 11.11
C LEU A 97 2.07 -15.35 9.61
N CYS A 98 2.17 -16.48 8.89
CA CYS A 98 1.86 -16.55 7.47
C CYS A 98 0.38 -16.22 7.22
N VAL A 99 -0.52 -16.88 7.94
CA VAL A 99 -1.97 -16.62 7.83
C VAL A 99 -2.31 -15.18 8.18
N LEU A 100 -1.69 -14.64 9.23
CA LEU A 100 -1.88 -13.24 9.59
C LEU A 100 -1.38 -12.28 8.51
N ALA A 101 -0.21 -12.54 7.90
CA ALA A 101 0.32 -11.73 6.81
C ALA A 101 -0.59 -11.73 5.58
N GLU A 102 -1.18 -12.87 5.23
CA GLU A 102 -2.16 -12.99 4.15
C GLU A 102 -3.42 -12.17 4.44
N GLN A 103 -3.98 -12.29 5.65
CA GLN A 103 -5.15 -11.51 6.08
C GLN A 103 -4.88 -10.00 6.08
N LEU A 104 -3.71 -9.58 6.59
CA LEU A 104 -3.29 -8.19 6.56
C LEU A 104 -3.16 -7.68 5.12
N SER A 105 -2.64 -8.51 4.21
CA SER A 105 -2.49 -8.14 2.80
C SER A 105 -3.83 -7.90 2.11
N GLU A 106 -4.80 -8.78 2.32
CA GLU A 106 -6.15 -8.67 1.76
C GLU A 106 -6.88 -7.44 2.33
N ASP A 107 -6.89 -7.31 3.65
CA ASP A 107 -7.57 -6.19 4.31
C ASP A 107 -6.94 -4.84 3.98
N PHE A 108 -5.63 -4.77 3.83
CA PHE A 108 -4.96 -3.53 3.44
C PHE A 108 -5.47 -3.00 2.10
N LEU A 109 -5.66 -3.86 1.12
CA LEU A 109 -6.20 -3.47 -0.19
C LEU A 109 -7.64 -2.97 -0.06
N ASN A 110 -8.48 -3.71 0.67
CA ASN A 110 -9.87 -3.34 0.91
C ASN A 110 -10.00 -2.01 1.67
N MET A 111 -9.23 -1.84 2.73
CA MET A 111 -9.26 -0.62 3.55
C MET A 111 -8.69 0.58 2.80
N THR A 112 -7.60 0.44 2.06
CA THR A 112 -7.05 1.54 1.26
C THR A 112 -8.02 1.99 0.17
N THR A 113 -8.78 1.07 -0.42
CA THR A 113 -9.84 1.42 -1.38
C THR A 113 -11.00 2.14 -0.68
N ALA A 114 -11.42 1.66 0.50
CA ALA A 114 -12.51 2.28 1.27
C ALA A 114 -12.18 3.70 1.77
N HIS A 115 -10.93 3.97 2.09
CA HIS A 115 -10.45 5.29 2.56
C HIS A 115 -9.95 6.20 1.43
N PHE A 116 -9.96 5.72 0.19
CA PHE A 116 -9.45 6.48 -0.94
C PHE A 116 -10.29 7.75 -1.17
N SER A 117 -9.61 8.86 -1.35
CA SER A 117 -10.21 10.15 -1.66
C SER A 117 -9.39 10.90 -2.70
N LEU A 118 -9.98 11.87 -3.37
CA LEU A 118 -9.24 12.73 -4.28
C LEU A 118 -8.43 13.78 -3.49
N LEU A 119 -7.25 14.09 -3.98
CA LEU A 119 -6.49 15.23 -3.49
C LEU A 119 -7.23 16.54 -3.79
N GLU A 120 -7.00 17.55 -2.95
CA GLU A 120 -7.59 18.89 -3.13
C GLU A 120 -7.25 19.46 -4.51
N GLY A 121 -8.26 19.91 -5.23
CA GLY A 121 -8.14 20.47 -6.59
C GLY A 121 -7.94 19.44 -7.71
N ALA A 122 -7.80 18.15 -7.41
CA ALA A 122 -7.57 17.11 -8.42
C ALA A 122 -8.75 17.00 -9.40
N GLU A 123 -9.99 17.01 -8.91
CA GLU A 123 -11.17 16.96 -9.76
C GLU A 123 -11.26 18.15 -10.71
N GLU A 124 -11.00 19.36 -10.20
CA GLU A 124 -11.01 20.59 -11.01
C GLU A 124 -9.94 20.54 -12.09
N LEU A 125 -8.74 20.08 -11.74
CA LEU A 125 -7.63 19.92 -12.68
C LEU A 125 -7.98 18.94 -13.81
N VAL A 126 -8.49 17.76 -13.44
CA VAL A 126 -8.90 16.72 -14.42
C VAL A 126 -10.00 17.25 -15.34
N ARG A 127 -11.04 17.90 -14.80
CA ARG A 127 -12.13 18.51 -15.57
C ARG A 127 -11.63 19.62 -16.52
N TYR A 128 -10.66 20.42 -16.07
CA TYR A 128 -10.06 21.48 -16.90
C TYR A 128 -9.24 20.88 -18.06
N LEU A 129 -8.41 19.87 -17.76
CA LEU A 129 -7.56 19.24 -18.77
C LEU A 129 -8.38 18.43 -19.79
N ALA A 130 -9.41 17.71 -19.35
CA ALA A 130 -10.29 16.91 -20.22
C ALA A 130 -11.01 17.75 -21.29
N LYS A 131 -11.26 19.03 -21.03
CA LYS A 131 -11.84 19.95 -22.03
C LYS A 131 -10.87 20.35 -23.15
N LYS A 132 -9.57 20.12 -22.95
CA LYS A 132 -8.51 20.62 -23.84
C LYS A 132 -7.71 19.51 -24.50
N TYR A 133 -7.56 18.37 -23.81
CA TYR A 133 -6.68 17.28 -24.20
C TYR A 133 -7.32 15.92 -23.97
N PRO A 134 -7.01 14.93 -24.79
CA PRO A 134 -7.21 13.53 -24.42
C PRO A 134 -6.38 13.22 -23.16
N LEU A 135 -7.03 12.63 -22.13
CA LEU A 135 -6.39 12.23 -20.89
C LEU A 135 -6.23 10.71 -20.83
N THR A 136 -5.10 10.28 -20.32
CA THR A 136 -4.83 8.87 -20.03
C THR A 136 -4.26 8.77 -18.61
N VAL A 137 -4.87 7.92 -17.79
CA VAL A 137 -4.33 7.59 -16.47
C VAL A 137 -3.24 6.54 -16.63
N VAL A 138 -2.11 6.73 -15.98
CA VAL A 138 -1.00 5.78 -15.91
C VAL A 138 -0.73 5.49 -14.44
N THR A 139 -0.62 4.23 -14.07
CA THR A 139 -0.38 3.82 -12.69
C THR A 139 0.47 2.56 -12.64
N ASN A 140 1.31 2.43 -11.62
CA ASN A 140 2.08 1.22 -11.32
C ASN A 140 1.34 0.28 -10.34
N GLY A 141 0.17 0.70 -9.84
CA GLY A 141 -0.64 -0.10 -8.92
C GLY A 141 -1.26 -1.34 -9.57
N PHE A 142 -1.72 -2.25 -8.75
CA PHE A 142 -2.39 -3.48 -9.23
C PHE A 142 -3.70 -3.14 -9.95
N VAL A 143 -3.87 -3.70 -11.13
CA VAL A 143 -4.99 -3.38 -12.04
C VAL A 143 -6.34 -3.48 -11.36
N GLU A 144 -6.61 -4.57 -10.65
CA GLU A 144 -7.86 -4.82 -9.95
C GLU A 144 -8.15 -3.79 -8.85
N VAL A 145 -7.12 -3.33 -8.14
CA VAL A 145 -7.25 -2.32 -7.08
C VAL A 145 -7.51 -0.93 -7.66
N GLN A 146 -6.89 -0.62 -8.79
CA GLN A 146 -7.04 0.69 -9.42
C GLN A 146 -8.42 0.90 -10.06
N TYR A 147 -9.09 -0.17 -10.47
CA TYR A 147 -10.47 -0.07 -10.98
C TYR A 147 -11.52 0.12 -9.87
N GLU A 148 -11.19 -0.22 -8.63
CA GLU A 148 -12.10 -0.06 -7.49
C GLU A 148 -11.98 1.31 -6.80
N LYS A 149 -10.90 2.03 -7.05
CA LYS A 149 -10.67 3.40 -6.58
C LYS A 149 -11.36 4.43 -7.49
#